data_5fa76cd172b62f0fc404331e13aab62a
#
_entry.id   5fa76cd172b62f0fc404331e13aab62a
#
_cell.length_a   1.000
_cell.length_b   1.000
_cell.length_c   1.000
_cell.angle_alpha   90.00
_cell.angle_beta   90.00
_cell.angle_gamma   90.00
#
_symmetry.space_group_name_H-M   'P 1'
#
loop_
_entity.id
_entity.type
_entity.pdbx_description
1 polymer ?
#
loop_
_entity_poly.entity_id
_entity_poly.type
_entity_poly.pdbx_seq_one_letter_code
_entity_poly.pdbx_strand_id
1 'polypeptide(L)'
;MRGASRTDAGVHARDQRVAFDPTVVIPPRGWALGLARHLPEDIAVRRAAIVPAGFVPRFASVRKRYRYRITFDELRDPFLEGRTWRVPARLDAAVLATLAEEARPLVGTHDFAAFRSAADERESTTRTLFVVAPEVDPADPRSLWITVEGDAFLHNMVRILVGTLLDVARGRKPPGAAARALASRDRRDAGITAPPDGLVLDRTWLSNEGEDAWPPDLPP
;
A
#
# COMPACT_ATOMS: atom_id res chain seq x y z
N MET A 1 -15.07 -12.22 12.07
CA MET A 1 -14.20 -11.05 11.91
C MET A 1 -14.18 -10.63 10.47
N ARG A 2 -14.30 -9.31 10.17
CA ARG A 2 -14.40 -8.73 8.82
C ARG A 2 -13.37 -7.62 8.67
N GLY A 3 -12.43 -7.78 7.74
CA GLY A 3 -11.35 -6.79 7.51
C GLY A 3 -11.65 -5.84 6.35
N ALA A 4 -11.06 -4.63 6.37
CA ALA A 4 -11.14 -3.66 5.28
C ALA A 4 -10.29 -4.03 4.07
N SER A 5 -9.13 -4.65 4.31
CA SER A 5 -8.18 -5.08 3.29
C SER A 5 -7.61 -6.45 3.63
N ARG A 6 -7.15 -7.15 2.60
CA ARG A 6 -6.21 -8.27 2.77
C ARG A 6 -4.81 -7.72 2.52
N THR A 7 -3.87 -8.08 3.36
CA THR A 7 -2.44 -7.85 3.16
C THR A 7 -1.78 -9.20 2.94
N ASP A 8 -0.88 -9.28 1.96
CA ASP A 8 -0.10 -10.48 1.70
C ASP A 8 0.90 -10.74 2.84
N ALA A 9 1.42 -11.95 2.95
CA ALA A 9 2.50 -12.26 3.89
C ALA A 9 3.70 -11.32 3.66
N GLY A 10 4.22 -10.74 4.74
CA GLY A 10 5.31 -9.75 4.71
C GLY A 10 4.88 -8.31 4.43
N VAL A 11 3.60 -8.06 4.11
CA VAL A 11 3.07 -6.70 3.95
C VAL A 11 2.64 -6.13 5.29
N HIS A 12 3.08 -4.91 5.58
CA HIS A 12 2.77 -4.21 6.83
C HIS A 12 1.46 -3.43 6.74
N ALA A 13 0.89 -3.07 7.91
CA ALA A 13 -0.27 -2.19 7.99
C ALA A 13 -0.16 -1.29 9.22
N ARG A 14 -0.30 0.03 9.03
CA ARG A 14 -0.47 1.01 10.08
C ARG A 14 -1.94 1.19 10.44
N ASP A 15 -2.84 1.02 9.47
CA ASP A 15 -4.26 1.26 9.60
C ASP A 15 -5.12 0.15 8.98
N GLN A 16 -4.95 -1.07 9.49
CA GLN A 16 -5.86 -2.17 9.16
C GLN A 16 -7.15 -2.06 9.99
N ARG A 17 -8.28 -1.91 9.32
CA ARG A 17 -9.61 -1.84 9.95
C ARG A 17 -10.25 -3.23 10.00
N VAL A 18 -10.74 -3.59 11.18
CA VAL A 18 -11.38 -4.88 11.43
C VAL A 18 -12.65 -4.66 12.24
N ALA A 19 -13.74 -5.32 11.87
CA ALA A 19 -14.99 -5.34 12.64
C ALA A 19 -15.35 -6.77 13.05
N PHE A 20 -15.98 -6.89 14.20
CA PHE A 20 -16.59 -8.13 14.71
C PHE A 20 -17.80 -7.80 15.58
N ASP A 21 -18.70 -8.75 15.74
CA ASP A 21 -19.86 -8.62 16.62
C ASP A 21 -19.52 -9.38 17.92
N PRO A 22 -19.32 -8.67 19.05
CA PRO A 22 -18.94 -9.31 20.31
C PRO A 22 -20.14 -10.00 20.97
N THR A 23 -19.87 -11.08 21.69
CA THR A 23 -20.87 -11.78 22.51
C THR A 23 -20.97 -11.21 23.93
N VAL A 24 -20.04 -10.33 24.30
CA VAL A 24 -19.96 -9.69 25.61
C VAL A 24 -19.85 -8.17 25.47
N VAL A 25 -20.43 -7.44 26.40
CA VAL A 25 -20.38 -5.96 26.40
C VAL A 25 -19.12 -5.50 27.13
N ILE A 26 -18.16 -5.00 26.37
CA ILE A 26 -16.91 -4.41 26.88
C ILE A 26 -16.77 -3.02 26.26
N PRO A 27 -16.43 -1.97 27.04
CA PRO A 27 -16.17 -0.66 26.47
C PRO A 27 -15.03 -0.69 25.44
N PRO A 28 -15.03 0.18 24.41
CA PRO A 28 -14.02 0.16 23.34
C PRO A 28 -12.57 0.17 23.84
N ARG A 29 -12.27 0.98 24.85
CA ARG A 29 -10.93 1.00 25.48
C ARG A 29 -10.56 -0.36 26.10
N GLY A 30 -11.53 -1.06 26.68
CA GLY A 30 -11.32 -2.41 27.25
C GLY A 30 -10.93 -3.43 26.18
N TRP A 31 -11.52 -3.34 24.98
CA TRP A 31 -11.13 -4.17 23.83
C TRP A 31 -9.69 -3.90 23.40
N ALA A 32 -9.29 -2.63 23.25
CA ALA A 32 -7.94 -2.28 22.86
C ALA A 32 -6.88 -2.80 23.84
N LEU A 33 -7.10 -2.59 25.15
CA LEU A 33 -6.18 -3.02 26.20
C LEU A 33 -6.19 -4.54 26.41
N GLY A 34 -7.37 -5.17 26.34
CA GLY A 34 -7.52 -6.61 26.53
C GLY A 34 -6.85 -7.41 25.43
N LEU A 35 -7.08 -7.04 24.17
CA LEU A 35 -6.50 -7.74 23.03
C LEU A 35 -4.97 -7.66 22.99
N ALA A 36 -4.37 -6.57 23.50
CA ALA A 36 -2.91 -6.41 23.55
C ALA A 36 -2.20 -7.55 24.30
N ARG A 37 -2.87 -8.24 25.20
CA ARG A 37 -2.31 -9.38 25.97
C ARG A 37 -2.36 -10.71 25.22
N HIS A 38 -3.11 -10.78 24.15
CA HIS A 38 -3.40 -12.01 23.41
C HIS A 38 -2.88 -11.99 21.96
N LEU A 39 -2.49 -10.83 21.48
CA LEU A 39 -1.93 -10.65 20.14
C LEU A 39 -0.42 -10.85 20.16
N PRO A 40 0.18 -11.33 19.06
CA PRO A 40 1.62 -11.35 18.87
C PRO A 40 2.22 -9.94 19.02
N GLU A 41 3.51 -9.85 19.32
CA GLU A 41 4.22 -8.56 19.57
C GLU A 41 4.24 -7.63 18.36
N ASP A 42 4.11 -8.16 17.15
CA ASP A 42 4.04 -7.43 15.89
C ASP A 42 2.64 -6.90 15.55
N ILE A 43 1.63 -7.16 16.40
CA ILE A 43 0.25 -6.68 16.21
C ILE A 43 -0.21 -5.87 17.43
N ALA A 44 -0.63 -4.62 17.19
CA ALA A 44 -1.18 -3.76 18.22
C ALA A 44 -2.55 -3.19 17.82
N VAL A 45 -3.54 -3.28 18.73
CA VAL A 45 -4.82 -2.58 18.58
C VAL A 45 -4.65 -1.15 19.10
N ARG A 46 -4.67 -0.19 18.20
CA ARG A 46 -4.46 1.23 18.52
C ARG A 46 -5.74 1.90 19.01
N ARG A 47 -6.90 1.47 18.50
CA ARG A 47 -8.21 2.04 18.83
C ARG A 47 -9.32 1.02 18.60
N ALA A 48 -10.40 1.16 19.32
CA ALA A 48 -11.67 0.49 19.09
C ALA A 48 -12.82 1.51 19.12
N ALA A 49 -13.86 1.28 18.34
CA ALA A 49 -15.06 2.10 18.28
C ALA A 49 -16.30 1.22 18.08
N ILE A 50 -17.44 1.70 18.53
CA ILE A 50 -18.74 1.01 18.30
C ILE A 50 -19.23 1.39 16.90
N VAL A 51 -19.63 0.38 16.15
CA VAL A 51 -20.24 0.50 14.83
C VAL A 51 -21.52 -0.30 14.78
N PRO A 52 -22.44 -0.06 13.83
CA PRO A 52 -23.66 -0.85 13.68
C PRO A 52 -23.37 -2.36 13.55
N ALA A 53 -24.28 -3.18 14.08
CA ALA A 53 -24.18 -4.63 13.95
C ALA A 53 -24.08 -5.04 12.47
N GLY A 54 -23.25 -6.05 12.19
CA GLY A 54 -23.01 -6.50 10.82
C GLY A 54 -22.15 -5.58 9.96
N PHE A 55 -21.60 -4.50 10.50
CA PHE A 55 -20.75 -3.57 9.76
C PHE A 55 -19.57 -4.27 9.08
N VAL A 56 -19.35 -3.95 7.80
CA VAL A 56 -18.26 -4.53 6.99
C VAL A 56 -17.32 -3.43 6.52
N PRO A 57 -16.14 -3.26 7.15
CA PRO A 57 -15.20 -2.18 6.83
C PRO A 57 -14.79 -2.14 5.35
N ARG A 58 -14.74 -3.31 4.69
CA ARG A 58 -14.39 -3.39 3.27
C ARG A 58 -15.36 -2.63 2.36
N PHE A 59 -16.67 -2.71 2.64
CA PHE A 59 -17.70 -2.05 1.84
C PHE A 59 -17.86 -0.57 2.20
N ALA A 60 -17.49 -0.20 3.42
CA ALA A 60 -17.46 1.18 3.86
C ALA A 60 -16.17 1.92 3.44
N SER A 61 -15.16 1.22 2.96
CA SER A 61 -13.90 1.83 2.55
C SER A 61 -14.07 2.59 1.23
N VAL A 62 -13.84 3.90 1.26
CA VAL A 62 -13.94 4.81 0.10
C VAL A 62 -12.58 5.18 -0.48
N ARG A 63 -11.52 5.06 0.31
CA ARG A 63 -10.14 5.41 -0.12
C ARG A 63 -9.14 4.64 0.74
N LYS A 64 -8.00 4.28 0.14
CA LYS A 64 -6.86 3.67 0.81
C LYS A 64 -5.57 4.30 0.32
N ARG A 65 -4.63 4.45 1.24
CA ARG A 65 -3.25 4.83 0.95
C ARG A 65 -2.35 3.64 1.26
N TYR A 66 -1.53 3.31 0.29
CA TYR A 66 -0.38 2.45 0.47
C TYR A 66 0.89 3.28 0.32
N ARG A 67 1.92 2.95 1.07
CA ARG A 67 3.26 3.51 0.89
C ARG A 67 4.23 2.36 0.70
N TYR A 68 5.15 2.52 -0.24
CA TYR A 68 6.15 1.51 -0.52
C TYR A 68 7.54 2.12 -0.32
N ARG A 69 8.33 1.55 0.61
CA ARG A 69 9.69 2.01 0.90
C ARG A 69 10.70 1.29 0.04
N ILE A 70 11.60 2.04 -0.59
CA ILE A 70 12.77 1.54 -1.32
C ILE A 70 14.00 2.22 -0.73
N THR A 71 15.03 1.43 -0.41
CA THR A 71 16.33 1.94 0.05
C THR A 71 17.39 1.60 -0.99
N PHE A 72 18.07 2.63 -1.47
CA PHE A 72 19.15 2.53 -2.43
C PHE A 72 20.48 2.48 -1.66
N ASP A 73 21.02 1.29 -1.51
CA ASP A 73 22.27 1.06 -0.81
C ASP A 73 22.95 -0.21 -1.31
N GLU A 74 24.26 -0.16 -1.56
CA GLU A 74 25.04 -1.32 -1.93
C GLU A 74 25.17 -2.31 -0.77
N LEU A 75 25.19 -1.81 0.45
CA LEU A 75 25.30 -2.60 1.66
C LEU A 75 23.91 -2.87 2.28
N ARG A 76 23.83 -3.95 3.04
CA ARG A 76 22.63 -4.26 3.84
C ARG A 76 22.62 -3.41 5.10
N ASP A 77 21.45 -2.91 5.47
CA ASP A 77 21.20 -2.25 6.74
C ASP A 77 20.29 -3.14 7.59
N PRO A 78 20.80 -3.77 8.67
CA PRO A 78 20.02 -4.68 9.49
C PRO A 78 18.80 -4.02 10.16
N PHE A 79 18.83 -2.70 10.40
CA PHE A 79 17.70 -1.96 10.99
C PHE A 79 16.52 -1.77 10.02
N LEU A 80 16.78 -1.93 8.72
CA LEU A 80 15.78 -1.82 7.66
C LEU A 80 15.30 -3.19 7.12
N GLU A 81 15.86 -4.29 7.62
CA GLU A 81 15.50 -5.64 7.19
C GLU A 81 14.02 -5.90 7.42
N GLY A 82 13.33 -6.48 6.41
CA GLY A 82 11.89 -6.72 6.44
C GLY A 82 11.01 -5.47 6.40
N ARG A 83 11.57 -4.27 6.17
CA ARG A 83 10.83 -2.99 6.19
C ARG A 83 11.04 -2.13 4.95
N THR A 84 11.85 -2.59 4.01
CA THR A 84 12.19 -1.88 2.79
C THR A 84 12.60 -2.85 1.70
N TRP A 85 12.44 -2.45 0.45
CA TRP A 85 13.09 -3.11 -0.66
C TRP A 85 14.47 -2.50 -0.90
N ARG A 86 15.53 -3.20 -0.54
CA ARG A 86 16.89 -2.75 -0.84
C ARG A 86 17.23 -2.93 -2.31
N VAL A 87 17.69 -1.87 -2.93
CA VAL A 87 18.17 -1.81 -4.32
C VAL A 87 19.66 -1.45 -4.31
N PRO A 88 20.55 -2.32 -4.80
CA PRO A 88 21.98 -2.04 -4.83
C PRO A 88 22.29 -1.04 -5.97
N ALA A 89 22.05 0.23 -5.72
CA ALA A 89 22.28 1.36 -6.61
C ALA A 89 22.29 2.65 -5.78
N ARG A 90 22.55 3.78 -6.41
CA ARG A 90 22.41 5.10 -5.78
C ARG A 90 21.06 5.73 -6.12
N LEU A 91 20.46 6.42 -5.17
CA LEU A 91 19.34 7.30 -5.41
C LEU A 91 19.90 8.65 -5.86
N ASP A 92 19.54 9.08 -7.05
CA ASP A 92 19.89 10.38 -7.60
C ASP A 92 18.67 11.09 -8.21
N ALA A 93 18.86 12.31 -8.65
CA ALA A 93 17.80 13.11 -9.24
C ALA A 93 17.21 12.49 -10.53
N ALA A 94 18.01 11.75 -11.31
CA ALA A 94 17.56 11.12 -12.54
C ALA A 94 16.64 9.94 -12.24
N VAL A 95 16.97 9.11 -11.25
CA VAL A 95 16.10 8.03 -10.76
C VAL A 95 14.76 8.60 -10.28
N LEU A 96 14.79 9.65 -9.45
CA LEU A 96 13.57 10.26 -8.93
C LEU A 96 12.70 10.87 -10.04
N ALA A 97 13.31 11.58 -10.99
CA ALA A 97 12.60 12.15 -12.14
C ALA A 97 11.94 11.04 -13.00
N THR A 98 12.67 9.97 -13.29
CA THR A 98 12.14 8.84 -14.05
C THR A 98 10.94 8.19 -13.34
N LEU A 99 11.04 7.94 -12.02
CA LEU A 99 9.93 7.40 -11.24
C LEU A 99 8.70 8.33 -11.27
N ALA A 100 8.90 9.64 -11.16
CA ALA A 100 7.82 10.63 -11.20
C ALA A 100 7.16 10.68 -12.59
N GLU A 101 7.93 10.61 -13.66
CA GLU A 101 7.41 10.60 -15.04
C GLU A 101 6.58 9.34 -15.33
N GLU A 102 7.10 8.18 -14.97
CA GLU A 102 6.38 6.89 -15.15
C GLU A 102 5.13 6.79 -14.26
N ALA A 103 5.08 7.50 -13.14
CA ALA A 103 3.93 7.52 -12.23
C ALA A 103 2.74 8.34 -12.78
N ARG A 104 2.99 9.39 -13.56
CA ARG A 104 1.94 10.31 -14.06
C ARG A 104 0.79 9.63 -14.79
N PRO A 105 1.03 8.74 -15.78
CA PRO A 105 -0.06 8.10 -16.52
C PRO A 105 -0.91 7.13 -15.69
N LEU A 106 -0.46 6.75 -14.48
CA LEU A 106 -1.16 5.84 -13.59
C LEU A 106 -2.27 6.55 -12.78
N VAL A 107 -2.21 7.87 -12.66
CA VAL A 107 -3.23 8.67 -11.96
C VAL A 107 -4.48 8.78 -12.83
N GLY A 108 -5.65 8.59 -12.22
CA GLY A 108 -6.93 8.61 -12.89
C GLY A 108 -7.65 7.26 -12.83
N THR A 109 -8.73 7.16 -13.60
CA THR A 109 -9.53 5.93 -13.71
C THR A 109 -9.09 5.15 -14.93
N HIS A 110 -8.53 3.96 -14.70
CA HIS A 110 -7.99 3.10 -15.75
C HIS A 110 -8.36 1.64 -15.52
N ASP A 111 -8.23 0.84 -16.59
CA ASP A 111 -8.23 -0.61 -16.49
C ASP A 111 -6.82 -1.10 -16.11
N PHE A 112 -6.65 -1.53 -14.87
CA PHE A 112 -5.38 -2.02 -14.32
C PHE A 112 -5.16 -3.53 -14.49
N ALA A 113 -5.74 -4.15 -15.51
CA ALA A 113 -5.57 -5.59 -15.76
C ALA A 113 -4.10 -6.02 -15.83
N ALA A 114 -3.21 -5.22 -16.46
CA ALA A 114 -1.77 -5.48 -16.50
C ALA A 114 -1.09 -5.46 -15.11
N PHE A 115 -1.69 -4.82 -14.12
CA PHE A 115 -1.13 -4.65 -12.78
C PHE A 115 -1.81 -5.56 -11.74
N ARG A 116 -2.48 -6.62 -12.16
CA ARG A 116 -3.05 -7.61 -11.24
C ARG A 116 -2.27 -8.92 -11.24
N SER A 117 -2.32 -9.63 -10.13
CA SER A 117 -1.84 -11.01 -10.06
C SER A 117 -2.72 -11.93 -10.90
N ALA A 118 -2.14 -12.95 -11.50
CA ALA A 118 -2.89 -13.99 -12.22
C ALA A 118 -3.89 -14.76 -11.30
N ALA A 119 -3.64 -14.76 -10.00
CA ALA A 119 -4.54 -15.34 -8.99
C ALA A 119 -5.72 -14.42 -8.60
N ASP A 120 -5.85 -13.24 -9.20
CA ASP A 120 -6.99 -12.33 -8.96
C ASP A 120 -8.12 -12.65 -9.94
N GLU A 121 -9.22 -13.21 -9.44
CA GLU A 121 -10.39 -13.66 -10.23
C GLU A 121 -11.48 -12.57 -10.36
N ARG A 122 -11.22 -11.33 -9.93
CA ARG A 122 -12.23 -10.27 -10.02
C ARG A 122 -12.57 -9.94 -11.45
N GLU A 123 -13.87 -9.81 -11.75
CA GLU A 123 -14.37 -9.45 -13.08
C GLU A 123 -13.92 -8.04 -13.49
N SER A 124 -14.09 -7.05 -12.58
CA SER A 124 -13.69 -5.67 -12.87
C SER A 124 -12.26 -5.39 -12.42
N THR A 125 -11.44 -4.92 -13.36
CA THR A 125 -10.07 -4.44 -13.15
C THR A 125 -9.94 -2.92 -13.19
N THR A 126 -11.06 -2.21 -13.40
CA THR A 126 -11.08 -0.74 -13.39
C THR A 126 -10.95 -0.21 -11.96
N ARG A 127 -10.00 0.71 -11.75
CA ARG A 127 -9.74 1.39 -10.47
C ARG A 127 -9.45 2.86 -10.71
N THR A 128 -9.62 3.66 -9.67
CA THR A 128 -9.24 5.07 -9.68
C THR A 128 -8.08 5.28 -8.73
N LEU A 129 -6.94 5.70 -9.26
CA LEU A 129 -5.81 6.15 -8.44
C LEU A 129 -5.82 7.67 -8.35
N PHE A 130 -5.80 8.19 -7.13
CA PHE A 130 -5.80 9.63 -6.84
C PHE A 130 -4.38 10.19 -6.78
N VAL A 131 -3.43 9.36 -6.31
CA VAL A 131 -2.02 9.72 -6.14
C VAL A 131 -1.15 8.54 -6.51
N VAL A 132 -0.09 8.79 -7.27
CA VAL A 132 1.09 7.92 -7.42
C VAL A 132 2.30 8.84 -7.39
N ALA A 133 2.99 8.95 -6.25
CA ALA A 133 4.04 9.94 -6.05
C ALA A 133 5.27 9.34 -5.35
N PRO A 134 6.45 9.40 -6.00
CA PRO A 134 7.72 9.11 -5.36
C PRO A 134 8.23 10.35 -4.60
N GLU A 135 8.70 10.14 -3.37
CA GLU A 135 9.25 11.18 -2.49
C GLU A 135 10.46 10.64 -1.75
N VAL A 136 11.54 11.43 -1.68
CA VAL A 136 12.71 11.06 -0.85
C VAL A 136 12.29 11.03 0.62
N ASP A 137 12.72 10.02 1.35
CA ASP A 137 12.46 9.91 2.79
C ASP A 137 13.25 11.03 3.52
N PRO A 138 12.57 11.98 4.19
CA PRO A 138 13.27 13.06 4.89
C PRO A 138 14.18 12.58 6.02
N ALA A 139 13.93 11.38 6.55
CA ALA A 139 14.71 10.78 7.63
C ALA A 139 15.93 9.98 7.12
N ASP A 140 15.92 9.55 5.86
CA ASP A 140 17.00 8.79 5.26
C ASP A 140 17.13 9.09 3.75
N PRO A 141 18.09 9.95 3.35
CA PRO A 141 18.23 10.36 1.94
C PRO A 141 18.61 9.22 0.98
N ARG A 142 18.98 8.03 1.48
CA ARG A 142 19.17 6.82 0.67
C ARG A 142 17.84 6.14 0.32
N SER A 143 16.77 6.53 1.01
CA SER A 143 15.46 5.91 0.88
C SER A 143 14.45 6.83 0.20
N LEU A 144 13.48 6.24 -0.47
CA LEU A 144 12.30 6.94 -0.97
C LEU A 144 11.03 6.17 -0.61
N TRP A 145 9.94 6.89 -0.57
CA TRP A 145 8.60 6.36 -0.50
C TRP A 145 7.89 6.56 -1.82
N ILE A 146 7.16 5.53 -2.28
CA ILE A 146 6.16 5.68 -3.34
C ILE A 146 4.80 5.61 -2.67
N THR A 147 4.10 6.73 -2.63
CA THR A 147 2.73 6.84 -2.12
C THR A 147 1.75 6.50 -3.24
N VAL A 148 0.82 5.58 -2.99
CA VAL A 148 -0.25 5.20 -3.91
C VAL A 148 -1.58 5.30 -3.19
N GLU A 149 -2.46 6.20 -3.65
CA GLU A 149 -3.82 6.33 -3.13
C GLU A 149 -4.84 6.00 -4.20
N GLY A 150 -5.90 5.31 -3.81
CA GLY A 150 -6.98 4.95 -4.71
C GLY A 150 -8.25 4.51 -3.97
N ASP A 151 -9.31 4.31 -4.74
CA ASP A 151 -10.60 3.81 -4.26
C ASP A 151 -10.50 2.35 -3.80
N ALA A 152 -9.85 1.53 -4.60
CA ALA A 152 -9.64 0.11 -4.35
C ALA A 152 -8.39 -0.42 -5.09
N PHE A 153 -7.92 -1.60 -4.71
CA PHE A 153 -6.74 -2.21 -5.29
C PHE A 153 -6.99 -3.68 -5.66
N LEU A 154 -6.40 -4.11 -6.77
CA LEU A 154 -6.34 -5.51 -7.20
C LEU A 154 -5.26 -6.25 -6.39
N HIS A 155 -5.27 -7.57 -6.46
CA HIS A 155 -4.25 -8.39 -5.81
C HIS A 155 -2.85 -8.09 -6.38
N ASN A 156 -1.90 -7.79 -5.52
CA ASN A 156 -0.53 -7.37 -5.83
C ASN A 156 -0.40 -6.05 -6.63
N MET A 157 -1.48 -5.31 -6.87
CA MET A 157 -1.46 -4.15 -7.75
C MET A 157 -0.37 -3.14 -7.40
N VAL A 158 -0.30 -2.68 -6.16
CA VAL A 158 0.70 -1.66 -5.74
C VAL A 158 2.13 -2.20 -5.93
N ARG A 159 2.38 -3.46 -5.60
CA ARG A 159 3.70 -4.08 -5.77
C ARG A 159 4.12 -4.19 -7.24
N ILE A 160 3.18 -4.48 -8.14
CA ILE A 160 3.43 -4.53 -9.59
C ILE A 160 3.65 -3.12 -10.14
N LEU A 161 2.88 -2.12 -9.70
CA LEU A 161 3.09 -0.72 -10.06
C LEU A 161 4.52 -0.29 -9.67
N VAL A 162 4.90 -0.45 -8.41
CA VAL A 162 6.22 -0.09 -7.91
C VAL A 162 7.34 -0.83 -8.65
N GLY A 163 7.17 -2.13 -8.89
CA GLY A 163 8.14 -2.91 -9.65
C GLY A 163 8.30 -2.41 -11.09
N THR A 164 7.20 -1.98 -11.73
CA THR A 164 7.24 -1.41 -13.10
C THR A 164 7.99 -0.09 -13.12
N LEU A 165 7.68 0.83 -12.20
CA LEU A 165 8.37 2.12 -12.09
C LEU A 165 9.87 1.92 -11.88
N LEU A 166 10.24 1.01 -10.96
CA LEU A 166 11.65 0.75 -10.66
C LEU A 166 12.38 0.03 -11.79
N ASP A 167 11.73 -0.86 -12.53
CA ASP A 167 12.34 -1.52 -13.70
C ASP A 167 12.68 -0.51 -14.81
N VAL A 168 11.87 0.56 -14.99
CA VAL A 168 12.20 1.66 -15.90
C VAL A 168 13.37 2.48 -15.35
N ALA A 169 13.31 2.89 -14.09
CA ALA A 169 14.38 3.70 -13.46
C ALA A 169 15.74 2.97 -13.46
N ARG A 170 15.74 1.63 -13.52
CA ARG A 170 16.95 0.79 -13.62
C ARG A 170 17.31 0.39 -15.06
N GLY A 171 16.64 0.91 -16.06
CA GLY A 171 16.87 0.59 -17.48
C GLY A 171 16.51 -0.86 -17.88
N ARG A 172 15.75 -1.59 -17.04
CA ARG A 172 15.28 -2.95 -17.36
C ARG A 172 14.07 -2.95 -18.27
N LYS A 173 13.30 -1.87 -18.25
CA LYS A 173 12.21 -1.58 -19.19
C LYS A 173 12.42 -0.21 -19.82
N PRO A 174 11.98 -0.03 -21.07
CA PRO A 174 12.12 1.26 -21.75
C PRO A 174 11.16 2.29 -21.13
N PRO A 175 11.49 3.60 -21.23
CA PRO A 175 10.61 4.69 -20.80
C PRO A 175 9.20 4.56 -21.39
N GLY A 176 8.18 4.97 -20.61
CA GLY A 176 6.77 4.83 -20.97
C GLY A 176 6.20 3.41 -20.73
N ALA A 177 6.91 2.53 -20.03
CA ALA A 177 6.43 1.17 -19.79
C ALA A 177 5.13 1.13 -18.97
N ALA A 178 4.96 2.04 -18.02
CA ALA A 178 3.72 2.12 -17.22
C ALA A 178 2.51 2.45 -18.11
N ALA A 179 2.63 3.44 -19.00
CA ALA A 179 1.58 3.82 -19.94
C ALA A 179 1.27 2.68 -20.94
N ARG A 180 2.30 2.01 -21.47
CA ARG A 180 2.12 0.86 -22.37
C ARG A 180 1.39 -0.28 -21.69
N ALA A 181 1.75 -0.62 -20.47
CA ALA A 181 1.08 -1.67 -19.69
C ALA A 181 -0.41 -1.34 -19.45
N LEU A 182 -0.75 -0.08 -19.16
CA LEU A 182 -2.16 0.36 -19.08
C LEU A 182 -2.89 0.15 -20.42
N ALA A 183 -2.27 0.56 -21.53
CA ALA A 183 -2.88 0.48 -22.86
C ALA A 183 -3.08 -0.96 -23.34
N SER A 184 -2.08 -1.82 -23.17
CA SER A 184 -2.12 -3.22 -23.60
C SER A 184 -2.97 -4.11 -22.69
N ARG A 185 -3.10 -3.77 -21.41
CA ARG A 185 -3.72 -4.61 -20.37
C ARG A 185 -3.03 -5.94 -20.16
N ASP A 186 -1.84 -6.12 -20.72
CA ASP A 186 -1.07 -7.36 -20.66
C ASP A 186 -0.07 -7.30 -19.48
N ARG A 187 -0.14 -8.31 -18.59
CA ARG A 187 0.77 -8.43 -17.44
C ARG A 187 2.26 -8.46 -17.86
N ARG A 188 2.58 -8.94 -19.04
CA ARG A 188 3.94 -9.05 -19.58
C ARG A 188 4.57 -7.68 -19.85
N ASP A 189 3.77 -6.67 -20.12
CA ASP A 189 4.23 -5.29 -20.31
C ASP A 189 4.53 -4.58 -19.01
N ALA A 190 3.93 -4.98 -17.91
CA ALA A 190 4.28 -4.50 -16.58
C ALA A 190 5.61 -5.10 -16.08
N GLY A 191 6.19 -4.49 -15.05
CA GLY A 191 7.42 -4.93 -14.42
C GLY A 191 7.25 -6.09 -13.44
N ILE A 192 8.29 -6.38 -12.69
CA ILE A 192 8.26 -7.42 -11.66
C ILE A 192 7.26 -7.08 -10.54
N THR A 193 6.86 -8.08 -9.78
CA THR A 193 6.16 -7.85 -8.51
C THR A 193 7.19 -7.53 -7.44
N ALA A 194 7.20 -6.29 -6.93
CA ALA A 194 8.10 -5.87 -5.88
C ALA A 194 7.95 -6.74 -4.61
N PRO A 195 9.00 -6.93 -3.80
CA PRO A 195 8.93 -7.66 -2.53
C PRO A 195 7.85 -7.10 -1.61
N PRO A 196 7.29 -7.91 -0.69
CA PRO A 196 6.24 -7.43 0.21
C PRO A 196 6.77 -6.48 1.30
N ASP A 197 8.01 -6.64 1.71
CA ASP A 197 8.63 -6.03 2.89
C ASP A 197 8.58 -4.49 2.91
N GLY A 198 8.67 -3.86 1.73
CA GLY A 198 8.57 -2.41 1.62
C GLY A 198 7.14 -1.87 1.66
N LEU A 199 6.10 -2.72 1.54
CA LEU A 199 4.73 -2.27 1.39
C LEU A 199 4.03 -2.11 2.73
N VAL A 200 3.37 -0.97 2.93
CA VAL A 200 2.58 -0.64 4.12
C VAL A 200 1.20 -0.16 3.69
N LEU A 201 0.12 -0.76 4.21
CA LEU A 201 -1.20 -0.15 4.21
C LEU A 201 -1.17 0.99 5.23
N ASP A 202 -1.03 2.22 4.75
CA ASP A 202 -0.77 3.39 5.59
C ASP A 202 -2.06 3.98 6.18
N ARG A 203 -3.13 4.11 5.36
CA ARG A 203 -4.42 4.65 5.80
C ARG A 203 -5.59 4.05 5.04
N THR A 204 -6.71 3.89 5.74
CA THR A 204 -8.02 3.49 5.19
C THR A 204 -9.07 4.50 5.61
N TRP A 205 -9.77 5.13 4.67
CA TRP A 205 -10.89 6.02 4.94
C TRP A 205 -12.20 5.26 4.77
N LEU A 206 -13.09 5.44 5.74
CA LEU A 206 -14.43 4.84 5.72
C LEU A 206 -15.49 5.93 5.48
N SER A 207 -16.56 5.61 4.76
CA SER A 207 -17.61 6.55 4.37
C SER A 207 -18.40 7.15 5.54
N ASN A 208 -18.38 6.50 6.70
CA ASN A 208 -19.05 6.96 7.93
C ASN A 208 -18.13 7.76 8.86
N GLU A 209 -16.88 8.01 8.45
CA GLU A 209 -15.92 8.82 9.19
C GLU A 209 -15.78 10.16 8.47
N GLY A 210 -15.88 11.29 9.19
CA GLY A 210 -15.44 12.58 8.68
C GLY A 210 -13.94 12.55 8.38
N GLU A 211 -13.43 13.50 7.61
CA GLU A 211 -12.01 13.52 7.19
C GLU A 211 -11.02 13.46 8.38
N ASP A 212 -11.46 13.94 9.55
CA ASP A 212 -10.66 14.01 10.80
C ASP A 212 -10.96 12.90 11.81
N ALA A 213 -11.88 11.99 11.51
CA ALA A 213 -12.46 11.10 12.53
C ALA A 213 -11.57 9.95 12.98
N TRP A 214 -10.44 9.69 12.30
CA TRP A 214 -9.54 8.59 12.65
C TRP A 214 -8.08 8.90 12.40
N PRO A 215 -7.20 8.39 13.26
CA PRO A 215 -6.36 9.20 14.11
C PRO A 215 -5.59 10.23 13.30
N PRO A 216 -5.24 11.36 13.91
CA PRO A 216 -4.26 12.26 13.31
C PRO A 216 -3.01 11.42 12.99
N ASP A 217 -2.34 11.76 11.93
CA ASP A 217 -1.15 11.07 11.45
C ASP A 217 -0.27 10.67 12.64
N LEU A 218 -0.15 9.36 12.87
CA LEU A 218 0.85 8.89 13.81
C LEU A 218 2.19 9.35 13.24
N PRO A 219 3.03 10.00 14.03
CA PRO A 219 4.36 10.37 13.58
C PRO A 219 5.08 9.14 13.05
N PRO A 220 5.98 9.31 12.07
CA PRO A 220 6.71 8.25 11.40
C PRO A 220 7.46 7.34 12.36
#